data_93cb2aa7ccfa594bae7b698445c30630
#
_entry.id   93cb2aa7ccfa594bae7b698445c30630
#
_cell.length_a   1.000
_cell.length_b   1.000
_cell.length_c   1.000
_cell.angle_alpha   90.00
_cell.angle_beta   90.00
_cell.angle_gamma   90.00
#
_symmetry.space_group_name_H-M   'P 1'
#
loop_
_entity.id
_entity.type
_entity.pdbx_description
1 polymer ?
#
loop_
_entity_poly.entity_id
_entity_poly.type
_entity_poly.pdbx_seq_one_letter_code
_entity_poly.pdbx_strand_id
1 'polypeptide(L)'
;GALLISIIAALGLCGILDGFTGLTWLWLVPVSFVGSFLVCAVVAFAFLLICCKFVDQSKPQEHDSKFYRRMMYLYIQAILTVARVRIHTTGLEKTPKEGRFLLVCNHLDNVDPPVLLHVFKKSQLAFISKKENHDMFVVGDLMHKIMCQLINRENDREALKTILKCIQLIKDDEVSIGVFPEGGIKGDGKLHHLKGGVFKIAQKADVPIVVCT
;
A
#
# COMPACT_ATOMS: atom_id res chain seq x y z
N GLY A 1 9.04 0.80 -16.97
CA GLY A 1 10.46 1.08 -16.67
C GLY A 1 11.32 -0.16 -16.83
N ALA A 2 11.29 -1.10 -15.88
CA ALA A 2 12.17 -2.29 -15.87
C ALA A 2 12.06 -3.12 -17.15
N LEU A 3 10.85 -3.32 -17.66
CA LEU A 3 10.61 -4.09 -18.88
C LEU A 3 11.31 -3.48 -20.12
N LEU A 4 11.27 -2.17 -20.27
CA LEU A 4 11.96 -1.47 -21.35
C LEU A 4 13.49 -1.56 -21.20
N ILE A 5 14.01 -1.38 -19.99
CA ILE A 5 15.44 -1.53 -19.70
C ILE A 5 15.90 -2.95 -20.02
N SER A 6 15.14 -3.97 -19.65
CA SER A 6 15.47 -5.36 -19.92
C SER A 6 15.46 -5.70 -21.42
N ILE A 7 14.54 -5.13 -22.20
CA ILE A 7 14.51 -5.27 -23.66
C ILE A 7 15.78 -4.64 -24.27
N ILE A 8 16.09 -3.39 -23.91
CA ILE A 8 17.25 -2.68 -24.43
C ILE A 8 18.54 -3.43 -24.07
N ALA A 9 18.68 -3.88 -22.83
CA ALA A 9 19.85 -4.63 -22.39
C ALA A 9 20.00 -5.96 -23.12
N ALA A 10 18.91 -6.71 -23.34
CA ALA A 10 18.92 -7.99 -24.04
C ALA A 10 19.31 -7.83 -25.51
N LEU A 11 18.73 -6.83 -26.21
CA LEU A 11 19.04 -6.56 -27.60
C LEU A 11 20.47 -6.01 -27.77
N GLY A 12 20.91 -5.13 -26.86
CA GLY A 12 22.26 -4.59 -26.87
C GLY A 12 23.32 -5.66 -26.64
N LEU A 13 23.09 -6.57 -25.67
CA LEU A 13 24.01 -7.67 -25.40
C LEU A 13 24.10 -8.66 -26.57
N CYS A 14 22.97 -8.99 -27.18
CA CYS A 14 22.92 -9.86 -28.35
C CYS A 14 23.66 -9.24 -29.55
N GLY A 15 23.47 -7.92 -29.79
CA GLY A 15 24.18 -7.21 -30.85
C GLY A 15 25.70 -7.16 -30.65
N ILE A 16 26.17 -7.07 -29.40
CA ILE A 16 27.59 -7.04 -29.06
C ILE A 16 28.24 -8.43 -29.19
N LEU A 17 27.54 -9.49 -28.71
CA LEU A 17 28.12 -10.83 -28.64
C LEU A 17 28.03 -11.59 -29.95
N ASP A 18 27.00 -11.41 -30.74
CA ASP A 18 26.72 -12.28 -31.91
C ASP A 18 26.30 -11.50 -33.18
N GLY A 19 26.14 -10.19 -33.11
CA GLY A 19 25.74 -9.34 -34.23
C GLY A 19 24.47 -9.78 -34.96
N PHE A 20 23.65 -10.62 -34.34
CA PHE A 20 22.45 -11.27 -34.91
C PHE A 20 22.72 -12.16 -36.13
N THR A 21 23.97 -12.67 -36.29
CA THR A 21 24.40 -13.43 -37.46
C THR A 21 24.17 -14.93 -37.42
N GLY A 22 23.90 -15.47 -36.20
CA GLY A 22 23.64 -16.90 -35.99
C GLY A 22 22.24 -17.20 -35.43
N LEU A 23 21.99 -18.48 -35.10
CA LEU A 23 20.77 -18.90 -34.38
C LEU A 23 20.86 -18.66 -32.86
N THR A 24 22.00 -18.21 -32.36
CA THR A 24 22.29 -17.98 -30.95
C THR A 24 21.40 -16.90 -30.33
N TRP A 25 20.95 -15.91 -31.11
CA TRP A 25 20.04 -14.86 -30.65
C TRP A 25 18.69 -15.42 -30.17
N LEU A 26 18.25 -16.60 -30.67
CA LEU A 26 16.99 -17.23 -30.28
C LEU A 26 16.93 -17.53 -28.78
N TRP A 27 18.08 -17.82 -28.16
CA TRP A 27 18.15 -18.11 -26.73
C TRP A 27 18.86 -16.98 -25.95
N LEU A 28 19.82 -16.27 -26.55
CA LEU A 28 20.52 -15.14 -25.91
C LEU A 28 19.56 -14.00 -25.52
N VAL A 29 18.64 -13.62 -26.42
CA VAL A 29 17.68 -12.55 -26.15
C VAL A 29 16.76 -12.91 -24.98
N PRO A 30 16.06 -14.08 -24.94
CA PRO A 30 15.24 -14.44 -23.79
C PRO A 30 16.04 -14.56 -22.49
N VAL A 31 17.21 -15.17 -22.50
CA VAL A 31 18.05 -15.33 -21.30
C VAL A 31 18.52 -13.98 -20.76
N SER A 32 19.02 -13.10 -21.65
CA SER A 32 19.45 -11.76 -21.25
C SER A 32 18.28 -10.90 -20.77
N PHE A 33 17.10 -11.06 -21.37
CA PHE A 33 15.88 -10.37 -20.94
C PHE A 33 15.48 -10.80 -19.52
N VAL A 34 15.40 -12.11 -19.26
CA VAL A 34 15.08 -12.64 -17.93
C VAL A 34 16.16 -12.24 -16.91
N GLY A 35 17.44 -12.38 -17.28
CA GLY A 35 18.56 -12.00 -16.41
C GLY A 35 18.51 -10.52 -16.02
N SER A 36 18.37 -9.62 -16.99
CA SER A 36 18.30 -8.17 -16.73
C SER A 36 17.02 -7.80 -15.95
N PHE A 37 15.91 -8.46 -16.20
CA PHE A 37 14.67 -8.26 -15.43
C PHE A 37 14.87 -8.65 -13.96
N LEU A 38 15.49 -9.79 -13.69
CA LEU A 38 15.82 -10.24 -12.33
C LEU A 38 16.76 -9.27 -11.63
N VAL A 39 17.80 -8.79 -12.32
CA VAL A 39 18.71 -7.76 -11.76
C VAL A 39 17.95 -6.50 -11.42
N CYS A 40 17.09 -6.00 -12.30
CA CYS A 40 16.24 -4.83 -12.00
C CYS A 40 15.34 -5.06 -10.78
N ALA A 41 14.76 -6.25 -10.64
CA ALA A 41 13.92 -6.59 -9.50
C ALA A 41 14.72 -6.62 -8.19
N VAL A 42 15.91 -7.22 -8.21
CA VAL A 42 16.83 -7.24 -7.05
C VAL A 42 17.27 -5.84 -6.66
N VAL A 43 17.67 -5.01 -7.64
CA VAL A 43 18.07 -3.62 -7.38
C VAL A 43 16.91 -2.80 -6.80
N ALA A 44 15.71 -2.95 -7.36
CA ALA A 44 14.52 -2.28 -6.83
C ALA A 44 14.23 -2.72 -5.38
N PHE A 45 14.29 -4.03 -5.11
CA PHE A 45 14.08 -4.54 -3.76
C PHE A 45 15.16 -4.07 -2.78
N ALA A 46 16.44 -4.11 -3.17
CA ALA A 46 17.53 -3.58 -2.36
C ALA A 46 17.35 -2.08 -2.07
N PHE A 47 16.92 -1.30 -3.06
CA PHE A 47 16.59 0.11 -2.86
C PHE A 47 15.49 0.31 -1.81
N LEU A 48 14.42 -0.49 -1.86
CA LEU A 48 13.36 -0.48 -0.84
C LEU A 48 13.93 -0.75 0.55
N LEU A 49 14.74 -1.81 0.69
CA LEU A 49 15.36 -2.16 1.97
C LEU A 49 16.25 -1.03 2.52
N ILE A 50 17.03 -0.41 1.66
CA ILE A 50 17.88 0.72 2.04
C ILE A 50 17.02 1.89 2.51
N CYS A 51 15.97 2.25 1.78
CA CYS A 51 15.06 3.32 2.19
C CYS A 51 14.41 3.03 3.55
N CYS A 52 13.93 1.80 3.77
CA CYS A 52 13.30 1.40 5.03
C CYS A 52 14.30 1.42 6.20
N LYS A 53 15.57 1.08 5.99
CA LYS A 53 16.59 1.14 7.04
C LYS A 53 16.76 2.53 7.67
N PHE A 54 16.43 3.59 6.93
CA PHE A 54 16.49 4.97 7.42
C PHE A 54 15.20 5.43 8.10
N VAL A 55 14.19 4.57 8.22
CA VAL A 55 12.94 4.89 8.91
C VAL A 55 13.09 4.62 10.39
N ASP A 56 12.95 5.65 11.19
CA ASP A 56 12.92 5.57 12.64
C ASP A 56 11.46 5.67 13.11
N GLN A 57 10.86 4.51 13.40
CA GLN A 57 9.46 4.43 13.86
C GLN A 57 9.25 4.97 15.27
N SER A 58 10.33 5.20 16.04
CA SER A 58 10.23 5.78 17.40
C SER A 58 9.90 7.27 17.36
N LYS A 59 10.22 7.94 16.26
CA LYS A 59 9.93 9.35 16.04
C LYS A 59 8.53 9.55 15.47
N PRO A 60 7.75 10.49 15.99
CA PRO A 60 6.44 10.78 15.44
C PRO A 60 6.57 11.25 13.97
N GLN A 61 5.76 10.68 13.10
CA GLN A 61 5.62 11.17 11.74
C GLN A 61 4.65 12.34 11.75
N GLU A 62 5.08 13.51 11.29
CA GLU A 62 4.26 14.74 11.31
C GLU A 62 3.40 14.87 10.07
N HIS A 63 3.95 14.52 8.89
CA HIS A 63 3.30 14.67 7.59
C HIS A 63 3.39 13.40 6.75
N ASP A 64 2.40 13.23 5.86
CA ASP A 64 2.42 12.14 4.86
C ASP A 64 3.62 12.26 3.93
N SER A 65 4.45 11.22 3.88
CA SER A 65 5.62 11.20 3.01
C SER A 65 5.26 10.83 1.57
N LYS A 66 5.18 11.83 0.70
CA LYS A 66 4.90 11.63 -0.73
C LYS A 66 5.87 10.65 -1.40
N PHE A 67 7.14 10.63 -0.97
CA PHE A 67 8.15 9.70 -1.48
C PHE A 67 7.82 8.26 -1.12
N TYR A 68 7.64 7.96 0.18
CA TYR A 68 7.34 6.60 0.65
C TYR A 68 5.96 6.14 0.17
N ARG A 69 4.98 7.03 0.09
CA ARG A 69 3.66 6.73 -0.46
C ARG A 69 3.73 6.33 -1.93
N ARG A 70 4.48 7.08 -2.76
CA ARG A 70 4.68 6.72 -4.17
C ARG A 70 5.41 5.40 -4.32
N MET A 71 6.45 5.20 -3.52
CA MET A 71 7.20 3.94 -3.47
C MET A 71 6.27 2.78 -3.11
N MET A 72 5.49 2.89 -2.04
CA MET A 72 4.51 1.88 -1.64
C MET A 72 3.52 1.55 -2.77
N TYR A 73 2.96 2.54 -3.45
CA TYR A 73 2.04 2.30 -4.57
C TYR A 73 2.70 1.55 -5.72
N LEU A 74 3.96 1.82 -6.04
CA LEU A 74 4.72 1.10 -7.06
C LEU A 74 4.90 -0.37 -6.68
N TYR A 75 5.25 -0.66 -5.42
CA TYR A 75 5.42 -2.04 -4.95
C TYR A 75 4.08 -2.78 -4.86
N ILE A 76 3.02 -2.15 -4.35
CA ILE A 76 1.67 -2.72 -4.36
C ILE A 76 1.26 -3.07 -5.81
N GLN A 77 1.44 -2.13 -6.75
CA GLN A 77 1.13 -2.36 -8.17
C GLN A 77 1.93 -3.55 -8.73
N ALA A 78 3.22 -3.65 -8.42
CA ALA A 78 4.06 -4.76 -8.86
C ALA A 78 3.57 -6.10 -8.28
N ILE A 79 3.29 -6.15 -6.97
CA ILE A 79 2.79 -7.35 -6.28
C ILE A 79 1.46 -7.80 -6.89
N LEU A 80 0.49 -6.88 -7.03
CA LEU A 80 -0.82 -7.19 -7.60
C LEU A 80 -0.71 -7.69 -9.05
N THR A 81 0.22 -7.13 -9.83
CA THR A 81 0.48 -7.54 -11.22
C THR A 81 1.08 -8.96 -11.27
N VAL A 82 2.10 -9.25 -10.45
CA VAL A 82 2.74 -10.57 -10.39
C VAL A 82 1.76 -11.63 -9.87
N ALA A 83 0.97 -11.29 -8.86
CA ALA A 83 -0.08 -12.16 -8.33
C ALA A 83 -1.30 -12.30 -9.27
N ARG A 84 -1.29 -11.59 -10.41
CA ARG A 84 -2.39 -11.59 -11.40
C ARG A 84 -3.74 -11.21 -10.78
N VAL A 85 -3.75 -10.35 -9.77
CA VAL A 85 -4.97 -9.84 -9.15
C VAL A 85 -5.68 -8.92 -10.13
N ARG A 86 -6.94 -9.24 -10.44
CA ARG A 86 -7.82 -8.41 -11.27
C ARG A 86 -8.82 -7.70 -10.37
N ILE A 87 -8.72 -6.37 -10.33
CA ILE A 87 -9.58 -5.54 -9.50
C ILE A 87 -10.70 -5.00 -10.38
N HIS A 88 -11.94 -5.30 -10.01
CA HIS A 88 -13.15 -4.75 -10.60
C HIS A 88 -13.83 -3.87 -9.57
N THR A 89 -14.06 -2.60 -9.91
CA THR A 89 -14.70 -1.63 -9.02
C THR A 89 -15.99 -1.11 -9.61
N THR A 90 -16.99 -0.91 -8.77
CA THR A 90 -18.25 -0.25 -9.12
C THR A 90 -18.54 0.84 -8.09
N GLY A 91 -19.09 1.98 -8.51
CA GLY A 91 -19.43 3.08 -7.61
C GLY A 91 -18.26 3.95 -7.18
N LEU A 92 -17.05 3.75 -7.72
CA LEU A 92 -15.87 4.54 -7.36
C LEU A 92 -16.05 6.03 -7.69
N GLU A 93 -16.88 6.35 -8.67
CA GLU A 93 -17.25 7.71 -9.04
C GLU A 93 -18.01 8.48 -7.96
N LYS A 94 -18.59 7.76 -6.97
CA LYS A 94 -19.28 8.33 -5.79
C LYS A 94 -18.34 8.75 -4.69
N THR A 95 -17.05 8.37 -4.78
CA THR A 95 -16.05 8.79 -3.80
C THR A 95 -15.86 10.31 -3.87
N PRO A 96 -15.76 11.01 -2.73
CA PRO A 96 -15.46 12.43 -2.70
C PRO A 96 -14.21 12.75 -3.52
N LYS A 97 -14.31 13.72 -4.42
CA LYS A 97 -13.19 14.14 -5.29
C LYS A 97 -12.24 15.08 -4.55
N GLU A 98 -12.76 15.79 -3.57
CA GLU A 98 -12.05 16.77 -2.75
C GLU A 98 -12.28 16.48 -1.26
N GLY A 99 -11.38 16.92 -0.43
CA GLY A 99 -11.41 16.71 1.01
C GLY A 99 -11.05 15.29 1.42
N ARG A 100 -11.14 15.05 2.73
CA ARG A 100 -10.86 13.75 3.34
C ARG A 100 -12.16 13.03 3.70
N PHE A 101 -12.06 11.73 3.91
CA PHE A 101 -13.20 10.89 4.29
C PHE A 101 -12.76 9.74 5.19
N LEU A 102 -13.72 9.11 5.83
CA LEU A 102 -13.55 7.83 6.50
C LEU A 102 -13.97 6.71 5.55
N LEU A 103 -13.03 5.86 5.14
CA LEU A 103 -13.32 4.63 4.39
C LEU A 103 -13.63 3.51 5.39
N VAL A 104 -14.76 2.88 5.22
CA VAL A 104 -15.22 1.74 6.03
C VAL A 104 -15.40 0.55 5.12
N CYS A 105 -14.69 -0.54 5.39
CA CYS A 105 -14.75 -1.77 4.59
C CYS A 105 -14.84 -2.99 5.51
N ASN A 106 -15.52 -4.04 5.08
CA ASN A 106 -15.39 -5.36 5.70
C ASN A 106 -13.99 -5.94 5.47
N HIS A 107 -13.55 -6.88 6.29
CA HIS A 107 -12.18 -7.41 6.25
C HIS A 107 -12.18 -8.93 6.08
N LEU A 108 -11.97 -9.36 4.85
CA LEU A 108 -11.99 -10.77 4.47
C LEU A 108 -10.59 -11.37 4.36
N ASP A 109 -9.60 -10.58 3.90
CA ASP A 109 -8.25 -11.06 3.62
C ASP A 109 -7.18 -10.00 3.92
N ASN A 110 -5.95 -10.45 4.14
CA ASN A 110 -4.78 -9.58 4.31
C ASN A 110 -4.43 -8.76 3.04
N VAL A 111 -5.00 -9.12 1.89
CA VAL A 111 -4.84 -8.39 0.62
C VAL A 111 -5.78 -7.17 0.53
N ASP A 112 -6.82 -7.08 1.37
CA ASP A 112 -7.76 -5.95 1.32
C ASP A 112 -7.08 -4.59 1.48
N PRO A 113 -6.20 -4.33 2.49
CA PRO A 113 -5.54 -3.04 2.64
C PRO A 113 -4.72 -2.63 1.41
N PRO A 114 -3.82 -3.47 0.83
CA PRO A 114 -3.11 -3.13 -0.40
C PRO A 114 -4.03 -2.88 -1.60
N VAL A 115 -5.11 -3.65 -1.76
CA VAL A 115 -6.09 -3.41 -2.83
C VAL A 115 -6.76 -2.04 -2.65
N LEU A 116 -7.22 -1.72 -1.45
CA LEU A 116 -7.84 -0.42 -1.15
C LEU A 116 -6.86 0.74 -1.33
N LEU A 117 -5.60 0.60 -0.89
CA LEU A 117 -4.54 1.59 -1.14
C LEU A 117 -4.33 1.83 -2.64
N HIS A 118 -4.39 0.76 -3.45
CA HIS A 118 -4.27 0.87 -4.90
C HIS A 118 -5.47 1.55 -5.55
N VAL A 119 -6.69 1.17 -5.16
CA VAL A 119 -7.95 1.73 -5.69
C VAL A 119 -8.09 3.20 -5.32
N PHE A 120 -7.85 3.56 -4.05
CA PHE A 120 -7.98 4.90 -3.51
C PHE A 120 -6.67 5.70 -3.50
N LYS A 121 -5.74 5.42 -4.41
CA LYS A 121 -4.41 6.06 -4.46
C LYS A 121 -4.44 7.60 -4.54
N LYS A 122 -5.52 8.18 -5.07
CA LYS A 122 -5.70 9.63 -5.16
C LYS A 122 -6.12 10.26 -3.83
N SER A 123 -6.67 9.48 -2.90
CA SER A 123 -7.24 9.95 -1.64
C SER A 123 -6.27 9.90 -0.47
N GLN A 124 -4.99 9.57 -0.71
CA GLN A 124 -3.94 9.46 0.32
C GLN A 124 -4.43 8.67 1.55
N LEU A 125 -4.93 7.45 1.31
CA LEU A 125 -5.51 6.62 2.36
C LEU A 125 -4.43 6.15 3.35
N ALA A 126 -4.75 6.16 4.64
CA ALA A 126 -3.99 5.55 5.72
C ALA A 126 -4.92 4.67 6.57
N PHE A 127 -4.41 3.59 7.14
CA PHE A 127 -5.23 2.64 7.89
C PHE A 127 -5.00 2.70 9.39
N ILE A 128 -6.05 2.38 10.14
CA ILE A 128 -5.91 1.98 11.54
C ILE A 128 -5.55 0.49 11.55
N SER A 129 -4.40 0.16 12.13
CA SER A 129 -3.82 -1.17 12.11
C SER A 129 -3.41 -1.65 13.50
N LYS A 130 -3.27 -2.96 13.66
CA LYS A 130 -2.74 -3.56 14.89
C LYS A 130 -1.20 -3.44 14.95
N LYS A 131 -0.64 -3.55 16.16
CA LYS A 131 0.79 -3.37 16.40
C LYS A 131 1.64 -4.36 15.59
N GLU A 132 1.22 -5.61 15.50
CA GLU A 132 1.97 -6.67 14.82
C GLU A 132 2.23 -6.37 13.34
N ASN A 133 1.36 -5.60 12.70
CA ASN A 133 1.58 -5.17 11.32
C ASN A 133 2.68 -4.08 11.21
N HIS A 134 2.83 -3.25 12.24
CA HIS A 134 3.92 -2.27 12.32
C HIS A 134 5.27 -2.90 12.66
N ASP A 135 5.26 -4.04 13.34
CA ASP A 135 6.48 -4.80 13.66
C ASP A 135 6.96 -5.61 12.42
N MET A 136 6.15 -5.70 11.36
CA MET A 136 6.54 -6.35 10.11
C MET A 136 7.60 -5.54 9.37
N PHE A 137 8.74 -6.20 9.07
CA PHE A 137 9.82 -5.61 8.30
C PHE A 137 9.32 -5.02 6.97
N VAL A 138 9.79 -3.84 6.60
CA VAL A 138 9.37 -3.05 5.43
C VAL A 138 7.93 -2.54 5.52
N VAL A 139 6.96 -3.41 5.82
CA VAL A 139 5.53 -3.03 5.86
C VAL A 139 5.29 -1.99 6.96
N GLY A 140 5.82 -2.22 8.16
CA GLY A 140 5.71 -1.29 9.29
C GLY A 140 6.33 0.07 8.97
N ASP A 141 7.51 0.07 8.35
CA ASP A 141 8.20 1.30 7.96
C ASP A 141 7.40 2.12 6.94
N LEU A 142 6.87 1.45 5.92
CA LEU A 142 6.01 2.09 4.92
C LEU A 142 4.72 2.61 5.56
N MET A 143 4.07 1.80 6.41
CA MET A 143 2.85 2.19 7.12
C MET A 143 3.08 3.42 8.01
N HIS A 144 4.21 3.47 8.73
CA HIS A 144 4.59 4.62 9.54
C HIS A 144 4.72 5.89 8.67
N LYS A 145 5.43 5.80 7.55
CA LYS A 145 5.69 6.93 6.64
C LYS A 145 4.46 7.45 5.90
N ILE A 146 3.41 6.64 5.75
CA ILE A 146 2.13 7.04 5.15
C ILE A 146 1.05 7.35 6.19
N MET A 147 1.42 7.57 7.44
CA MET A 147 0.53 8.00 8.53
C MET A 147 -0.48 6.95 9.01
N CYS A 148 -0.25 5.65 8.76
CA CYS A 148 -1.07 4.61 9.40
C CYS A 148 -0.94 4.68 10.92
N GLN A 149 -2.06 4.46 11.62
CA GLN A 149 -2.13 4.61 13.05
C GLN A 149 -2.26 3.25 13.74
N LEU A 150 -1.51 3.07 14.83
CA LEU A 150 -1.58 1.88 15.67
C LEU A 150 -2.78 1.95 16.61
N ILE A 151 -3.53 0.86 16.73
CA ILE A 151 -4.57 0.74 17.73
C ILE A 151 -4.27 -0.41 18.70
N ASN A 152 -4.20 -0.08 19.99
CA ASN A 152 -4.23 -1.08 21.04
C ASN A 152 -5.69 -1.33 21.43
N ARG A 153 -6.21 -2.52 21.10
CA ARG A 153 -7.62 -2.88 21.33
C ARG A 153 -7.90 -3.37 22.74
N GLU A 154 -6.85 -3.65 23.50
CA GLU A 154 -6.92 -4.12 24.89
C GLU A 154 -6.89 -2.97 25.88
N ASN A 155 -6.55 -1.75 25.41
CA ASN A 155 -6.47 -0.55 26.23
C ASN A 155 -7.32 0.57 25.61
N ASP A 156 -8.50 0.78 26.18
CA ASP A 156 -9.47 1.78 25.71
C ASP A 156 -8.89 3.20 25.68
N ARG A 157 -8.02 3.54 26.63
CA ARG A 157 -7.39 4.86 26.70
C ARG A 157 -6.42 5.09 25.54
N GLU A 158 -5.65 4.07 25.17
CA GLU A 158 -4.74 4.12 24.02
C GLU A 158 -5.52 4.09 22.71
N ALA A 159 -6.56 3.25 22.62
CA ALA A 159 -7.46 3.24 21.48
C ALA A 159 -8.10 4.61 21.25
N LEU A 160 -8.52 5.29 22.31
CA LEU A 160 -9.07 6.65 22.21
C LEU A 160 -8.02 7.65 21.69
N LYS A 161 -6.77 7.58 22.13
CA LYS A 161 -5.69 8.44 21.61
C LYS A 161 -5.51 8.24 20.10
N THR A 162 -5.53 6.99 19.63
CA THR A 162 -5.44 6.67 18.20
C THR A 162 -6.62 7.28 17.42
N ILE A 163 -7.84 7.17 17.94
CA ILE A 163 -9.03 7.78 17.31
C ILE A 163 -8.89 9.31 17.23
N LEU A 164 -8.45 9.97 18.31
CA LEU A 164 -8.22 11.41 18.34
C LEU A 164 -7.13 11.83 17.33
N LYS A 165 -6.06 11.04 17.21
CA LYS A 165 -5.02 11.31 16.21
C LYS A 165 -5.57 11.18 14.79
N CYS A 166 -6.39 10.18 14.49
CA CYS A 166 -7.04 10.02 13.19
C CYS A 166 -7.95 11.22 12.86
N ILE A 167 -8.71 11.72 13.84
CA ILE A 167 -9.55 12.91 13.68
C ILE A 167 -8.68 14.13 13.31
N GLN A 168 -7.54 14.29 14.01
CA GLN A 168 -6.63 15.39 13.74
C GLN A 168 -6.04 15.32 12.34
N LEU A 169 -5.56 14.12 11.90
CA LEU A 169 -5.01 13.92 10.56
C LEU A 169 -5.99 14.25 9.44
N ILE A 170 -7.26 13.93 9.62
CA ILE A 170 -8.32 14.31 8.69
C ILE A 170 -8.51 15.83 8.66
N LYS A 171 -8.59 16.49 9.84
CA LYS A 171 -8.79 17.92 9.96
C LYS A 171 -7.62 18.73 9.40
N ASP A 172 -6.40 18.23 9.54
CA ASP A 172 -5.18 18.83 9.00
C ASP A 172 -5.02 18.56 7.48
N ASP A 173 -6.00 17.93 6.85
CA ASP A 173 -5.99 17.55 5.43
C ASP A 173 -4.80 16.68 5.03
N GLU A 174 -4.24 15.90 5.95
CA GLU A 174 -3.08 15.03 5.68
C GLU A 174 -3.51 13.77 4.92
N VAL A 175 -4.44 12.98 5.48
CA VAL A 175 -4.84 11.69 4.92
C VAL A 175 -6.33 11.40 5.15
N SER A 176 -6.93 10.62 4.26
CA SER A 176 -8.19 9.91 4.53
C SER A 176 -7.90 8.67 5.38
N ILE A 177 -8.82 8.29 6.26
CA ILE A 177 -8.61 7.14 7.16
C ILE A 177 -9.45 5.95 6.71
N GLY A 178 -8.78 4.80 6.53
CA GLY A 178 -9.41 3.51 6.27
C GLY A 178 -9.54 2.69 7.55
N VAL A 179 -10.69 2.08 7.76
CA VAL A 179 -10.95 1.23 8.91
C VAL A 179 -11.68 -0.05 8.51
N PHE A 180 -11.34 -1.12 9.22
CA PHE A 180 -12.06 -2.38 9.18
C PHE A 180 -12.79 -2.54 10.53
N PRO A 181 -14.07 -2.15 10.61
CA PRO A 181 -14.77 -2.03 11.91
C PRO A 181 -15.02 -3.37 12.60
N GLU A 182 -14.91 -4.48 11.88
CA GLU A 182 -14.98 -5.84 12.47
C GLU A 182 -13.82 -6.13 13.43
N GLY A 183 -12.72 -5.41 13.25
CA GLY A 183 -11.56 -5.51 14.13
C GLY A 183 -10.66 -6.72 13.86
N GLY A 184 -10.75 -7.35 12.70
CA GLY A 184 -9.88 -8.43 12.24
C GLY A 184 -10.59 -9.42 11.35
N ILE A 185 -9.81 -10.24 10.66
CA ILE A 185 -10.28 -11.29 9.76
C ILE A 185 -10.79 -12.46 10.62
N LYS A 186 -12.01 -12.96 10.34
CA LYS A 186 -12.61 -14.12 11.01
C LYS A 186 -12.50 -15.41 10.20
N GLY A 187 -12.30 -15.31 8.89
CA GLY A 187 -12.08 -16.45 8.01
C GLY A 187 -13.34 -17.25 7.63
N ASP A 188 -14.53 -16.82 8.04
CA ASP A 188 -15.79 -17.49 7.75
C ASP A 188 -16.61 -16.83 6.64
N GLY A 189 -16.06 -15.76 6.04
CA GLY A 189 -16.70 -15.01 4.94
C GLY A 189 -17.98 -14.27 5.32
N LYS A 190 -18.27 -14.09 6.61
CA LYS A 190 -19.48 -13.41 7.10
C LYS A 190 -19.14 -12.04 7.64
N LEU A 191 -20.09 -11.11 7.53
CA LEU A 191 -20.00 -9.81 8.20
C LEU A 191 -20.22 -9.98 9.71
N HIS A 192 -19.28 -9.49 10.49
CA HIS A 192 -19.33 -9.55 11.95
C HIS A 192 -19.75 -8.24 12.58
N HIS A 193 -19.90 -8.27 13.92
CA HIS A 193 -20.28 -7.09 14.69
C HIS A 193 -19.29 -5.94 14.47
N LEU A 194 -19.82 -4.77 14.11
CA LEU A 194 -19.03 -3.58 13.83
C LEU A 194 -18.78 -2.78 15.12
N LYS A 195 -17.52 -2.46 15.38
CA LYS A 195 -17.12 -1.63 16.52
C LYS A 195 -17.50 -0.18 16.28
N GLY A 196 -18.56 0.30 16.91
CA GLY A 196 -19.13 1.64 16.71
C GLY A 196 -18.18 2.81 16.99
N GLY A 197 -17.15 2.60 17.82
CA GLY A 197 -16.20 3.65 18.20
C GLY A 197 -15.45 4.31 17.03
N VAL A 198 -15.19 3.56 15.94
CA VAL A 198 -14.47 4.09 14.77
C VAL A 198 -15.28 5.11 13.98
N PHE A 199 -16.62 5.03 14.00
CA PHE A 199 -17.49 5.98 13.29
C PHE A 199 -17.44 7.39 13.90
N LYS A 200 -17.02 7.51 15.17
CA LYS A 200 -16.79 8.81 15.82
C LYS A 200 -15.69 9.62 15.10
N ILE A 201 -14.81 8.98 14.33
CA ILE A 201 -13.81 9.67 13.52
C ILE A 201 -14.50 10.59 12.52
N ALA A 202 -15.41 10.05 11.71
CA ALA A 202 -16.14 10.84 10.71
C ALA A 202 -17.01 11.90 11.36
N GLN A 203 -17.76 11.54 12.42
CA GLN A 203 -18.63 12.47 13.14
C GLN A 203 -17.85 13.67 13.74
N LYS A 204 -16.67 13.42 14.34
CA LYS A 204 -15.86 14.46 15.00
C LYS A 204 -14.99 15.26 14.03
N ALA A 205 -14.61 14.66 12.92
CA ALA A 205 -13.87 15.34 11.86
C ALA A 205 -14.80 16.07 10.87
N ASP A 206 -16.11 15.82 10.94
CA ASP A 206 -17.14 16.37 10.04
C ASP A 206 -16.86 16.03 8.56
N VAL A 207 -16.66 14.74 8.29
CA VAL A 207 -16.33 14.23 6.96
C VAL A 207 -17.27 13.10 6.54
N PRO A 208 -17.46 12.87 5.22
CA PRO A 208 -18.29 11.78 4.73
C PRO A 208 -17.68 10.42 5.05
N ILE A 209 -18.57 9.41 5.12
CA ILE A 209 -18.21 8.00 5.22
C ILE A 209 -18.37 7.37 3.84
N VAL A 210 -17.30 6.77 3.33
CA VAL A 210 -17.31 5.93 2.12
C VAL A 210 -17.39 4.47 2.56
N VAL A 211 -18.45 3.78 2.19
CA VAL A 211 -18.63 2.37 2.52
C VAL A 211 -18.22 1.51 1.33
N CYS A 212 -17.38 0.51 1.60
CA CYS A 212 -16.84 -0.43 0.64
C CYS A 212 -17.12 -1.86 1.10
N THR A 213 -17.42 -2.77 0.18
CA THR A 213 -17.60 -4.20 0.46
C THR A 213 -16.86 -5.05 -0.56
#